data_eff28f3ef0d615c2709be567f48c902e
#
_entry.id   eff28f3ef0d615c2709be567f48c902e
#
_cell.length_a   1.000
_cell.length_b   1.000
_cell.length_c   1.000
_cell.angle_alpha   90.00
_cell.angle_beta   90.00
_cell.angle_gamma   90.00
#
_symmetry.space_group_name_H-M   'P 1'
#
loop_
_entity.id
_entity.type
_entity.pdbx_description
1 polymer ?
#
loop_
_entity_poly.entity_id
_entity_poly.type
_entity_poly.pdbx_seq_one_letter_code
_entity_poly.pdbx_strand_id
1 'polypeptide(L)'
;TSRGLGDVYKRQELWPIPESEENFEIRVFDDATEMHEVIVERSKSHGLSRVVSTFDYVHKKDGADYFVEEPGFKKVWNRTHYKETWAEVPETINEVGSIYTIQGFDLNYVGVILGPSVTYNKEKDELEIDTSKYKDTGALAGESGAGEQNLEEVKERIILNSINVLMKRGVKGLFIYASNPELREKLMERKMNNEFRGY
;
A
#
# COMPACT_ATOMS: atom_id res chain seq x y z
N THR A 1 34.56 3.53 8.88
CA THR A 1 33.38 4.07 8.22
C THR A 1 32.19 3.23 8.64
N SER A 2 31.56 3.67 9.73
CA SER A 2 30.34 3.06 10.26
C SER A 2 29.19 3.36 9.29
N ARG A 3 28.79 2.38 8.48
CA ARG A 3 27.44 2.38 7.91
C ARG A 3 26.50 2.28 9.09
N GLY A 4 25.76 3.37 9.34
CA GLY A 4 24.88 3.43 10.48
C GLY A 4 23.80 2.35 10.42
N LEU A 5 23.40 1.83 11.57
CA LEU A 5 22.28 0.91 11.72
C LEU A 5 21.00 1.38 10.99
N GLY A 6 20.85 2.68 10.73
CA GLY A 6 19.77 3.27 9.95
C GLY A 6 19.76 2.86 8.48
N ASP A 7 20.90 2.62 7.84
CA ASP A 7 20.96 2.21 6.43
C ASP A 7 20.59 0.73 6.24
N VAL A 8 20.88 -0.10 7.24
CA VAL A 8 20.49 -1.52 7.23
C VAL A 8 18.99 -1.64 7.48
N TYR A 9 18.44 -0.82 8.37
CA TYR A 9 17.01 -0.78 8.67
C TYR A 9 16.20 -0.30 7.47
N LYS A 10 16.64 0.76 6.76
CA LYS A 10 16.03 1.22 5.51
C LYS A 10 15.98 0.13 4.44
N ARG A 11 17.01 -0.69 4.29
CA ARG A 11 17.04 -1.77 3.28
C ARG A 11 16.09 -2.92 3.59
N GLN A 12 15.88 -3.25 4.85
CA GLN A 12 14.94 -4.32 5.25
C GLN A 12 13.48 -3.87 5.19
N GLU A 13 13.22 -2.58 5.44
CA GLU A 13 11.86 -2.01 5.35
C GLU A 13 11.42 -1.67 3.92
N LEU A 14 12.37 -1.53 2.98
CA LEU A 14 12.12 -1.11 1.59
C LEU A 14 11.31 -2.10 0.77
N TRP A 15 11.28 -3.37 1.17
CA TRP A 15 10.52 -4.42 0.48
C TRP A 15 9.78 -5.27 1.52
N PRO A 16 8.75 -4.72 2.18
CA PRO A 16 8.01 -5.42 3.25
C PRO A 16 7.11 -6.50 2.67
N ILE A 17 7.66 -7.35 1.83
CA ILE A 17 6.94 -8.50 1.29
C ILE A 17 7.02 -9.60 2.33
N PRO A 18 5.87 -10.13 2.79
CA PRO A 18 5.85 -11.20 3.77
C PRO A 18 6.68 -12.40 3.27
N GLU A 19 7.39 -13.06 4.18
CA GLU A 19 8.00 -14.36 3.87
C GLU A 19 6.93 -15.28 3.30
N SER A 20 7.23 -15.88 2.13
CA SER A 20 6.30 -16.79 1.51
C SER A 20 6.21 -18.06 2.34
N GLU A 21 5.13 -18.24 3.08
CA GLU A 21 4.69 -19.57 3.49
C GLU A 21 4.35 -20.39 2.23
N GLU A 22 4.45 -21.70 2.30
CA GLU A 22 4.35 -22.64 1.18
C GLU A 22 3.14 -22.47 0.25
N ASN A 23 2.14 -21.63 0.65
CA ASN A 23 0.91 -21.36 -0.08
C ASN A 23 0.56 -19.87 -0.17
N PHE A 24 1.50 -18.95 0.06
CA PHE A 24 1.23 -17.52 -0.02
C PHE A 24 1.41 -17.01 -1.46
N GLU A 25 0.34 -16.47 -2.05
CA GLU A 25 0.38 -15.98 -3.44
C GLU A 25 0.82 -14.51 -3.47
N ILE A 26 1.91 -14.20 -4.19
CA ILE A 26 2.33 -12.83 -4.47
C ILE A 26 2.20 -12.56 -5.96
N ARG A 27 1.48 -11.50 -6.34
CA ARG A 27 1.36 -11.04 -7.72
C ARG A 27 1.60 -9.54 -7.82
N VAL A 28 2.25 -9.14 -8.91
CA VAL A 28 2.41 -7.73 -9.30
C VAL A 28 1.60 -7.50 -10.57
N PHE A 29 0.83 -6.41 -10.58
CA PHE A 29 -0.05 -6.06 -11.69
C PHE A 29 0.43 -4.79 -12.38
N ASP A 30 0.30 -4.77 -13.69
CA ASP A 30 0.54 -3.60 -14.52
C ASP A 30 -0.71 -2.71 -14.67
N ASP A 31 -1.85 -3.24 -14.33
CA ASP A 31 -3.16 -2.60 -14.43
C ASP A 31 -3.94 -2.74 -13.12
N ALA A 32 -4.40 -1.61 -12.58
CA ALA A 32 -5.16 -1.58 -11.32
C ALA A 32 -6.56 -2.22 -11.47
N THR A 33 -7.16 -2.10 -12.65
CA THR A 33 -8.46 -2.72 -12.94
C THR A 33 -8.34 -4.24 -12.93
N GLU A 34 -7.31 -4.77 -13.59
CA GLU A 34 -7.03 -6.22 -13.59
C GLU A 34 -6.80 -6.74 -12.15
N MET A 35 -6.00 -6.02 -11.37
CA MET A 35 -5.80 -6.39 -9.95
C MET A 35 -7.13 -6.43 -9.18
N HIS A 36 -7.98 -5.44 -9.37
CA HIS A 36 -9.28 -5.38 -8.71
C HIS A 36 -10.18 -6.57 -9.14
N GLU A 37 -10.22 -6.90 -10.42
CA GLU A 37 -11.00 -8.03 -10.94
C GLU A 37 -10.55 -9.35 -10.30
N VAL A 38 -9.25 -9.57 -10.19
CA VAL A 38 -8.71 -10.76 -9.52
C VAL A 38 -9.04 -10.77 -8.02
N ILE A 39 -9.01 -9.63 -7.34
CA ILE A 39 -9.46 -9.53 -5.94
C ILE A 39 -10.94 -9.88 -5.81
N VAL A 40 -11.79 -9.44 -6.73
CA VAL A 40 -13.22 -9.83 -6.75
C VAL A 40 -13.37 -11.33 -6.87
N GLU A 41 -12.63 -11.98 -7.76
CA GLU A 41 -12.65 -13.45 -7.92
C GLU A 41 -12.11 -14.18 -6.68
N ARG A 42 -11.05 -13.67 -6.05
CA ARG A 42 -10.55 -14.23 -4.79
C ARG A 42 -11.56 -14.09 -3.66
N SER A 43 -12.29 -12.97 -3.61
CA SER A 43 -13.36 -12.76 -2.62
C SER A 43 -14.48 -13.79 -2.76
N LYS A 44 -14.85 -14.13 -3.99
CA LYS A 44 -15.87 -15.17 -4.26
C LYS A 44 -15.40 -16.57 -3.87
N SER A 45 -14.15 -16.90 -4.19
CA SER A 45 -13.62 -18.26 -4.04
C SER A 45 -12.99 -18.55 -2.67
N HIS A 46 -12.44 -17.55 -2.02
CA HIS A 46 -11.66 -17.69 -0.78
C HIS A 46 -12.17 -16.80 0.37
N GLY A 47 -13.26 -16.07 0.15
CA GLY A 47 -13.82 -15.15 1.13
C GLY A 47 -13.05 -13.83 1.20
N LEU A 48 -13.28 -13.10 2.22
CA LEU A 48 -12.98 -11.70 2.46
C LEU A 48 -11.63 -11.22 1.85
N SER A 49 -11.73 -10.49 0.76
CA SER A 49 -10.61 -9.92 0.01
C SER A 49 -10.97 -8.52 -0.47
N ARG A 50 -10.05 -7.56 -0.37
CA ARG A 50 -10.30 -6.15 -0.68
C ARG A 50 -9.07 -5.49 -1.28
N VAL A 51 -9.31 -4.40 -1.99
CA VAL A 51 -8.25 -3.47 -2.43
C VAL A 51 -8.12 -2.33 -1.43
N VAL A 52 -6.89 -2.01 -1.08
CA VAL A 52 -6.53 -0.89 -0.22
C VAL A 52 -5.45 -0.03 -0.88
N SER A 53 -5.30 1.20 -0.45
CA SER A 53 -4.29 2.11 -1.01
C SER A 53 -3.57 2.88 0.09
N THR A 54 -2.34 3.31 -0.22
CA THR A 54 -1.65 4.35 0.52
C THR A 54 -2.49 5.64 0.53
N PHE A 55 -2.31 6.48 1.54
CA PHE A 55 -3.12 7.70 1.72
C PHE A 55 -2.63 8.85 0.84
N ASP A 56 -2.60 8.62 -0.48
CA ASP A 56 -2.08 9.55 -1.49
C ASP A 56 -3.19 10.29 -2.26
N TYR A 57 -4.44 9.99 -1.95
CA TYR A 57 -5.61 10.58 -2.62
C TYR A 57 -6.36 11.47 -1.66
N VAL A 58 -6.92 12.55 -2.18
CA VAL A 58 -7.66 13.52 -1.36
C VAL A 58 -8.84 12.83 -0.68
N HIS A 59 -9.00 13.09 0.61
CA HIS A 59 -10.18 12.73 1.38
C HIS A 59 -10.48 13.83 2.41
N LYS A 60 -11.72 14.26 2.46
CA LYS A 60 -12.20 15.23 3.46
C LYS A 60 -13.33 14.61 4.27
N LYS A 61 -13.46 15.04 5.52
CA LYS A 61 -14.52 14.58 6.43
C LYS A 61 -15.80 15.44 6.25
N ASP A 62 -16.27 15.54 5.02
CA ASP A 62 -17.44 16.36 4.64
C ASP A 62 -18.64 15.53 4.16
N GLY A 63 -18.51 14.20 4.21
CA GLY A 63 -19.55 13.27 3.78
C GLY A 63 -19.62 13.05 2.26
N ALA A 64 -18.77 13.72 1.47
CA ALA A 64 -18.69 13.49 0.04
C ALA A 64 -17.86 12.25 -0.32
N ASP A 65 -18.09 11.70 -1.50
CA ASP A 65 -17.26 10.63 -2.05
C ASP A 65 -15.99 11.19 -2.65
N TYR A 66 -14.88 10.53 -2.35
CA TYR A 66 -13.57 10.77 -2.93
C TYR A 66 -13.09 9.50 -3.63
N PHE A 67 -12.12 9.62 -4.52
CA PHE A 67 -11.78 8.52 -5.43
C PHE A 67 -10.28 8.26 -5.46
N VAL A 68 -9.93 6.99 -5.60
CA VAL A 68 -8.65 6.58 -6.17
C VAL A 68 -8.81 6.57 -7.67
N GLU A 69 -7.97 7.32 -8.36
CA GLU A 69 -7.93 7.39 -9.81
C GLU A 69 -6.56 6.98 -10.33
N GLU A 70 -6.55 5.95 -11.16
CA GLU A 70 -5.40 5.46 -11.91
C GLU A 70 -5.84 5.24 -13.38
N PRO A 71 -4.93 5.07 -14.34
CA PRO A 71 -5.33 4.82 -15.72
C PRO A 71 -6.35 3.69 -15.85
N GLY A 72 -7.54 4.01 -16.39
CA GLY A 72 -8.65 3.06 -16.53
C GLY A 72 -9.33 2.61 -15.24
N PHE A 73 -8.94 3.16 -14.09
CA PHE A 73 -9.44 2.77 -12.78
C PHE A 73 -9.93 3.99 -11.99
N LYS A 74 -11.17 3.92 -11.51
CA LYS A 74 -11.74 4.92 -10.61
C LYS A 74 -12.70 4.25 -9.63
N LYS A 75 -12.37 4.30 -8.35
CA LYS A 75 -13.18 3.72 -7.28
C LYS A 75 -13.30 4.69 -6.12
N VAL A 76 -14.46 4.68 -5.47
CA VAL A 76 -14.66 5.39 -4.20
C VAL A 76 -13.65 4.87 -3.18
N TRP A 77 -13.11 5.78 -2.41
CA TRP A 77 -12.04 5.45 -1.49
C TRP A 77 -12.27 5.99 -0.08
N ASN A 78 -11.76 5.25 0.90
CA ASN A 78 -11.70 5.63 2.30
C ASN A 78 -13.07 6.07 2.89
N ARG A 79 -14.15 5.38 2.53
CA ARG A 79 -15.44 5.58 3.19
C ARG A 79 -15.39 5.07 4.62
N THR A 80 -15.72 5.94 5.58
CA THR A 80 -15.63 5.67 7.01
C THR A 80 -16.98 5.67 7.74
N HIS A 81 -18.08 5.78 7.02
CA HIS A 81 -19.42 5.97 7.60
C HIS A 81 -20.16 4.66 7.92
N TYR A 82 -19.57 3.50 7.65
CA TYR A 82 -20.15 2.22 7.96
C TYR A 82 -20.22 1.96 9.47
N LYS A 83 -21.29 1.35 9.92
CA LYS A 83 -21.44 0.91 11.32
C LYS A 83 -20.67 -0.38 11.57
N GLU A 84 -20.62 -1.25 10.57
CA GLU A 84 -19.91 -2.51 10.56
C GLU A 84 -18.45 -2.28 10.17
N THR A 85 -17.62 -3.29 10.36
CA THR A 85 -16.25 -3.30 9.83
C THR A 85 -16.30 -3.13 8.31
N TRP A 86 -15.58 -2.17 7.77
CA TRP A 86 -15.61 -1.81 6.35
C TRP A 86 -15.50 -3.04 5.43
N ALA A 87 -14.54 -3.93 5.69
CA ALA A 87 -14.30 -5.09 4.84
C ALA A 87 -15.42 -6.14 4.89
N GLU A 88 -16.24 -6.15 5.95
CA GLU A 88 -17.37 -7.08 6.10
C GLU A 88 -18.63 -6.61 5.36
N VAL A 89 -18.69 -5.35 4.98
CA VAL A 89 -19.80 -4.80 4.17
C VAL A 89 -19.61 -5.27 2.72
N PRO A 90 -20.57 -6.03 2.13
CA PRO A 90 -20.39 -6.63 0.80
C PRO A 90 -20.10 -5.63 -0.32
N GLU A 91 -20.73 -4.47 -0.28
CA GLU A 91 -20.61 -3.42 -1.30
C GLU A 91 -19.19 -2.84 -1.38
N THR A 92 -18.40 -2.93 -0.30
CA THR A 92 -17.04 -2.40 -0.24
C THR A 92 -16.04 -3.14 -1.12
N ILE A 93 -16.44 -4.28 -1.70
CA ILE A 93 -15.66 -4.93 -2.75
C ILE A 93 -15.42 -4.01 -3.96
N ASN A 94 -16.29 -3.03 -4.18
CA ASN A 94 -16.17 -2.04 -5.24
C ASN A 94 -15.52 -0.72 -4.79
N GLU A 95 -15.02 -0.69 -3.57
CA GLU A 95 -14.32 0.46 -2.99
C GLU A 95 -12.84 0.17 -2.80
N VAL A 96 -12.07 1.21 -2.54
CA VAL A 96 -10.68 1.10 -2.08
C VAL A 96 -10.61 1.54 -0.63
N GLY A 97 -10.07 0.69 0.24
CA GLY A 97 -9.84 1.00 1.64
C GLY A 97 -8.54 1.74 1.89
N SER A 98 -8.40 2.25 3.09
CA SER A 98 -7.19 2.88 3.60
C SER A 98 -6.68 2.15 4.84
N ILE A 99 -5.55 2.61 5.38
CA ILE A 99 -5.05 2.12 6.66
C ILE A 99 -6.10 2.27 7.79
N TYR A 100 -6.96 3.28 7.72
CA TYR A 100 -8.01 3.52 8.73
C TYR A 100 -9.19 2.56 8.61
N THR A 101 -9.58 2.19 7.39
CA THR A 101 -10.70 1.28 7.16
C THR A 101 -10.35 -0.19 7.37
N ILE A 102 -9.05 -0.53 7.28
CA ILE A 102 -8.55 -1.90 7.43
C ILE A 102 -7.87 -2.16 8.77
N GLN A 103 -7.78 -1.16 9.63
CA GLN A 103 -7.06 -1.25 10.90
C GLN A 103 -7.58 -2.39 11.77
N GLY A 104 -6.66 -3.26 12.20
CA GLY A 104 -7.00 -4.40 13.08
C GLY A 104 -7.73 -5.55 12.39
N PHE A 105 -7.81 -5.55 11.06
CA PHE A 105 -8.55 -6.53 10.28
C PHE A 105 -7.67 -7.21 9.23
N ASP A 106 -7.68 -8.54 9.21
CA ASP A 106 -6.97 -9.33 8.21
C ASP A 106 -7.90 -9.77 7.08
N LEU A 107 -7.35 -9.81 5.87
CA LEU A 107 -8.01 -10.25 4.64
C LEU A 107 -7.41 -11.58 4.17
N ASN A 108 -8.17 -12.39 3.45
CA ASN A 108 -7.61 -13.55 2.80
C ASN A 108 -6.63 -13.13 1.69
N TYR A 109 -7.06 -12.24 0.82
CA TYR A 109 -6.21 -11.59 -0.17
C TYR A 109 -6.33 -10.07 -0.05
N VAL A 110 -5.21 -9.39 -0.15
CA VAL A 110 -5.16 -7.94 -0.20
C VAL A 110 -4.55 -7.49 -1.51
N GLY A 111 -5.23 -6.58 -2.21
CA GLY A 111 -4.66 -5.82 -3.33
C GLY A 111 -4.21 -4.45 -2.81
N VAL A 112 -2.94 -4.12 -2.94
CA VAL A 112 -2.38 -2.86 -2.45
C VAL A 112 -2.02 -1.98 -3.63
N ILE A 113 -2.63 -0.80 -3.69
CA ILE A 113 -2.22 0.29 -4.57
C ILE A 113 -1.17 1.12 -3.84
N LEU A 114 0.07 1.06 -4.32
CA LEU A 114 1.12 1.98 -3.93
C LEU A 114 0.96 3.26 -4.73
N GLY A 115 0.44 4.30 -4.10
CA GLY A 115 0.09 5.55 -4.74
C GLY A 115 1.29 6.41 -5.16
N PRO A 116 1.04 7.65 -5.62
CA PRO A 116 2.08 8.52 -6.16
C PRO A 116 3.23 8.88 -5.22
N SER A 117 3.05 8.79 -3.90
CA SER A 117 4.13 9.04 -2.92
C SER A 117 5.22 7.98 -2.94
N VAL A 118 4.93 6.79 -3.46
CA VAL A 118 5.84 5.66 -3.48
C VAL A 118 6.54 5.60 -4.83
N THR A 119 7.81 5.93 -4.86
CA THR A 119 8.61 6.04 -6.07
C THR A 119 9.85 5.14 -6.03
N TYR A 120 10.57 5.06 -7.13
CA TYR A 120 11.77 4.25 -7.26
C TYR A 120 12.94 5.06 -7.81
N ASN A 121 14.07 4.98 -7.14
CA ASN A 121 15.32 5.58 -7.60
C ASN A 121 16.17 4.52 -8.32
N LYS A 122 16.28 4.65 -9.64
CA LYS A 122 17.05 3.72 -10.47
C LYS A 122 18.56 3.73 -10.18
N GLU A 123 19.11 4.88 -9.84
CA GLU A 123 20.56 5.02 -9.61
C GLU A 123 21.00 4.34 -8.32
N LYS A 124 20.13 4.39 -7.30
CA LYS A 124 20.39 3.77 -6.00
C LYS A 124 19.81 2.38 -5.86
N ASP A 125 18.98 1.96 -6.83
CA ASP A 125 18.20 0.71 -6.77
C ASP A 125 17.39 0.59 -5.47
N GLU A 126 16.72 1.68 -5.08
CA GLU A 126 15.94 1.72 -3.84
C GLU A 126 14.61 2.44 -4.03
N LEU A 127 13.66 2.08 -3.18
CA LEU A 127 12.38 2.76 -3.07
C LEU A 127 12.59 4.13 -2.43
N GLU A 128 11.95 5.16 -2.96
CA GLU A 128 11.92 6.50 -2.39
C GLU A 128 10.50 6.93 -2.07
N ILE A 129 10.35 7.72 -1.03
CA ILE A 129 9.07 8.30 -0.62
C ILE A 129 9.06 9.80 -0.94
N ASP A 130 8.12 10.21 -1.77
CA ASP A 130 7.79 11.62 -1.98
C ASP A 130 6.72 12.05 -0.96
N THR A 131 7.15 12.59 0.16
CA THR A 131 6.28 12.99 1.26
C THR A 131 5.27 14.07 0.88
N SER A 132 5.57 14.87 -0.18
CA SER A 132 4.69 15.94 -0.66
C SER A 132 3.39 15.41 -1.28
N LYS A 133 3.39 14.16 -1.73
CA LYS A 133 2.22 13.51 -2.35
C LYS A 133 1.35 12.73 -1.37
N TYR A 134 1.81 12.56 -0.13
CA TYR A 134 1.04 11.91 0.91
C TYR A 134 -0.02 12.85 1.46
N LYS A 135 -1.28 12.43 1.51
CA LYS A 135 -2.44 13.28 1.81
C LYS A 135 -2.97 13.15 3.25
N ASP A 136 -2.42 12.25 4.04
CA ASP A 136 -2.78 12.14 5.46
C ASP A 136 -2.04 13.18 6.29
N THR A 137 -2.56 14.40 6.25
CA THR A 137 -1.98 15.52 7.01
C THR A 137 -2.13 15.34 8.53
N GLY A 138 -3.13 14.57 8.98
CA GLY A 138 -3.33 14.26 10.39
C GLY A 138 -2.23 13.35 10.95
N ALA A 139 -1.84 12.33 10.21
CA ALA A 139 -0.73 11.46 10.60
C ALA A 139 0.61 12.20 10.66
N LEU A 140 0.79 13.22 9.82
CA LEU A 140 2.02 14.00 9.75
C LEU A 140 2.06 15.18 10.71
N ALA A 141 0.92 15.65 11.22
CA ALA A 141 0.81 16.86 12.05
C ALA A 141 1.31 16.70 13.49
N GLY A 142 1.41 15.47 13.98
CA GLY A 142 1.84 15.16 15.36
C GLY A 142 3.32 15.43 15.66
N GLU A 143 4.12 15.74 14.64
CA GLU A 143 5.59 15.77 14.72
C GLU A 143 6.20 17.20 14.64
N SER A 144 5.40 18.22 14.92
CA SER A 144 5.79 19.64 14.78
C SER A 144 6.90 20.14 15.72
N GLY A 145 7.54 19.28 16.48
CA GLY A 145 8.66 19.63 17.40
C GLY A 145 10.06 19.23 16.93
N ALA A 146 10.20 18.55 15.77
CA ALA A 146 11.48 18.17 15.22
C ALA A 146 12.02 19.25 14.26
N GLY A 147 13.33 19.49 14.22
CA GLY A 147 13.95 20.38 13.21
C GLY A 147 13.63 19.89 11.78
N GLU A 148 13.66 20.80 10.79
CA GLU A 148 13.18 20.53 9.41
C GLU A 148 13.76 19.24 8.78
N GLN A 149 15.05 18.95 8.95
CA GLN A 149 15.69 17.73 8.41
C GLN A 149 15.18 16.45 9.09
N ASN A 150 14.90 16.53 10.38
CA ASN A 150 14.34 15.41 11.15
C ASN A 150 12.87 15.16 10.81
N LEU A 151 12.15 16.20 10.40
CA LEU A 151 10.74 16.11 10.06
C LEU A 151 10.49 15.27 8.79
N GLU A 152 11.30 15.44 7.75
CA GLU A 152 11.15 14.64 6.52
C GLU A 152 11.47 13.17 6.75
N GLU A 153 12.49 12.84 7.53
CA GLU A 153 12.80 11.45 7.90
C GLU A 153 11.67 10.80 8.72
N VAL A 154 11.04 11.56 9.60
CA VAL A 154 9.89 11.09 10.38
C VAL A 154 8.69 10.85 9.49
N LYS A 155 8.39 11.76 8.56
CA LYS A 155 7.31 11.59 7.57
C LYS A 155 7.53 10.35 6.70
N GLU A 156 8.73 10.17 6.16
CA GLU A 156 9.07 8.96 5.39
C GLU A 156 8.82 7.68 6.19
N ARG A 157 9.23 7.66 7.45
CA ARG A 157 9.03 6.51 8.33
C ARG A 157 7.56 6.22 8.59
N ILE A 158 6.74 7.25 8.82
CA ILE A 158 5.29 7.10 8.99
C ILE A 158 4.67 6.48 7.74
N ILE A 159 5.04 6.96 6.56
CA ILE A 159 4.53 6.45 5.28
C ILE A 159 4.98 5.00 5.06
N LEU A 160 6.25 4.69 5.29
CA LEU A 160 6.78 3.33 5.17
C LEU A 160 6.11 2.36 6.15
N ASN A 161 5.86 2.77 7.38
CA ASN A 161 5.13 1.97 8.35
C ASN A 161 3.68 1.71 7.91
N SER A 162 3.02 2.72 7.34
CA SER A 162 1.69 2.58 6.75
C SER A 162 1.67 1.57 5.61
N ILE A 163 2.62 1.66 4.68
CA ILE A 163 2.79 0.70 3.59
C ILE A 163 2.98 -0.72 4.15
N ASN A 164 3.85 -0.88 5.12
CA ASN A 164 4.15 -2.16 5.75
C ASN A 164 2.90 -2.79 6.39
N VAL A 165 2.07 -1.98 7.04
CA VAL A 165 0.79 -2.43 7.61
C VAL A 165 -0.14 -2.93 6.51
N LEU A 166 -0.30 -2.19 5.41
CA LEU A 166 -1.17 -2.58 4.28
C LEU A 166 -0.67 -3.88 3.62
N MET A 167 0.63 -3.99 3.36
CA MET A 167 1.24 -5.16 2.70
C MET A 167 1.12 -6.46 3.50
N LYS A 168 0.92 -6.37 4.80
CA LYS A 168 0.80 -7.52 5.70
C LYS A 168 -0.64 -7.93 6.04
N ARG A 169 -1.65 -7.30 5.43
CA ARG A 169 -3.05 -7.60 5.72
C ARG A 169 -3.57 -8.88 5.06
N GLY A 170 -2.92 -9.37 4.01
CA GLY A 170 -3.30 -10.60 3.35
C GLY A 170 -2.75 -11.84 4.06
N VAL A 171 -3.62 -12.79 4.40
CA VAL A 171 -3.25 -14.06 5.01
C VAL A 171 -2.83 -15.10 3.97
N LYS A 172 -3.49 -15.10 2.80
CA LYS A 172 -3.27 -16.06 1.71
C LYS A 172 -2.54 -15.46 0.51
N GLY A 173 -2.60 -14.15 0.35
CA GLY A 173 -1.92 -13.51 -0.77
C GLY A 173 -1.90 -11.99 -0.70
N LEU A 174 -0.91 -11.47 -1.44
CA LEU A 174 -0.65 -10.04 -1.60
C LEU A 174 -0.53 -9.74 -3.10
N PHE A 175 -1.39 -8.86 -3.58
CA PHE A 175 -1.35 -8.32 -4.93
C PHE A 175 -0.93 -6.86 -4.88
N ILE A 176 -0.05 -6.44 -5.78
CA ILE A 176 0.57 -5.12 -5.75
C ILE A 176 0.39 -4.44 -7.11
N TYR A 177 -0.03 -3.20 -7.07
CA TYR A 177 0.02 -2.27 -8.19
C TYR A 177 0.69 -0.98 -7.72
N ALA A 178 1.65 -0.45 -8.49
CA ALA A 178 2.29 0.81 -8.22
C ALA A 178 1.85 1.88 -9.22
N SER A 179 1.46 3.06 -8.71
CA SER A 179 1.12 4.23 -9.51
C SER A 179 2.31 4.73 -10.32
N ASN A 180 3.49 4.78 -9.69
CA ASN A 180 4.74 5.16 -10.35
C ASN A 180 5.18 4.10 -11.37
N PRO A 181 5.32 4.46 -12.67
CA PRO A 181 5.64 3.48 -13.72
C PRO A 181 7.01 2.80 -13.53
N GLU A 182 8.01 3.51 -13.05
CA GLU A 182 9.35 2.96 -12.83
C GLU A 182 9.36 1.97 -11.66
N LEU A 183 8.64 2.28 -10.59
CA LEU A 183 8.45 1.34 -9.49
C LEU A 183 7.68 0.10 -9.94
N ARG A 184 6.62 0.27 -10.70
CA ARG A 184 5.81 -0.83 -11.25
C ARG A 184 6.65 -1.77 -12.12
N GLU A 185 7.45 -1.22 -13.02
CA GLU A 185 8.39 -1.98 -13.85
C GLU A 185 9.39 -2.78 -12.99
N LYS A 186 9.96 -2.14 -11.97
CA LYS A 186 10.91 -2.79 -11.06
C LYS A 186 10.28 -3.91 -10.25
N LEU A 187 9.06 -3.73 -9.78
CA LEU A 187 8.31 -4.78 -9.08
C LEU A 187 8.00 -5.97 -9.99
N MET A 188 7.60 -5.72 -11.23
CA MET A 188 7.36 -6.75 -12.22
C MET A 188 8.65 -7.54 -12.51
N GLU A 189 9.78 -6.88 -12.69
CA GLU A 189 11.09 -7.49 -12.90
C GLU A 189 11.49 -8.38 -11.73
N ARG A 190 11.38 -7.90 -10.49
CA ARG A 190 11.67 -8.69 -9.27
C ARG A 190 10.79 -9.92 -9.16
N LYS A 191 9.52 -9.80 -9.50
CA LYS A 191 8.59 -10.95 -9.52
C LYS A 191 9.01 -11.99 -10.55
N MET A 192 9.39 -11.57 -11.77
CA MET A 192 9.87 -12.47 -12.83
C MET A 192 11.14 -13.21 -12.42
N ASN A 193 12.05 -12.53 -11.74
CA ASN A 193 13.31 -13.09 -11.26
C ASN A 193 13.16 -13.96 -10.00
N ASN A 194 11.94 -14.16 -9.51
CA ASN A 194 11.63 -14.87 -8.27
C ASN A 194 12.32 -14.30 -7.01
N GLU A 195 12.65 -13.00 -7.02
CA GLU A 195 13.28 -12.33 -5.88
C GLU A 195 12.35 -12.25 -4.64
N PHE A 196 11.07 -12.57 -4.82
CA PHE A 196 10.08 -12.71 -3.76
C PHE A 196 9.91 -14.16 -3.26
N ARG A 197 10.75 -15.10 -3.75
CA ARG A 197 10.76 -16.46 -3.23
C ARG A 197 11.74 -16.55 -2.06
N GLY A 198 11.18 -16.55 -0.86
CA GLY A 198 11.85 -17.01 0.33
C GLY A 198 13.09 -16.21 0.76
N TYR A 199 12.97 -15.41 1.72
CA TYR A 199 13.99 -15.13 2.70
C TYR A 199 13.60 -15.81 4.01
#